data_0fae854d5e4a5186f3af5e00e8b2caa2
#
_entry.id   0fae854d5e4a5186f3af5e00e8b2caa2
#
_cell.length_a   1.000
_cell.length_b   1.000
_cell.length_c   1.000
_cell.angle_alpha   90.00
_cell.angle_beta   90.00
_cell.angle_gamma   90.00
#
_symmetry.space_group_name_H-M   'P 1'
#
loop_
_entity.id
_entity.type
_entity.pdbx_description
1 polymer ?
#
loop_
_entity_poly.entity_id
_entity_poly.type
_entity_poly.pdbx_seq_one_letter_code
_entity_poly.pdbx_strand_id
1 'polypeptide(L)'
;MSRSDLPVPGLISVSVDATAVPERPVGAGRYTLELLRALARRPDVALTVWCRQGDRHRWEALAGGGGGAGGGGAGAAAGGAGGAGGAAGGAGGAGGAGATGGSRVAPVIFDRAPLARPTRLVWEQVGLPAGLRRAGVAVHHGPHYTMPVRCPVPAVVTVHDLTFVEHPEWHERTKVLVFRQAIALARRRASAVVCVSDFTARRLQHTGGALGRIFVVPHGVDHGRFRPEEPRPGADAGELARLGVRTPYVLFLGTIEPRKAVADLLRAFDLVADEEPDLGLVLAGEPGWGGNQVEEILASLVHRDRVVRTGYVPEPAVPALLRQAAAVCYPALEEGFGLPALEAVACGTPLVTTAGSVMAELVGAAAILVEPGSVRALAGALRQSRRLDPAAHRRRAAGLAVARSHTWEACAAGHMAAYRYAAGWRDGDGDGSGEQRPGG
;
A
#
# COMPACT_ATOMS: atom_id res chain seq x y z
N MET A 1 -40.11 10.31 -2.07
CA MET A 1 -38.90 10.13 -2.88
C MET A 1 -38.90 11.24 -3.93
N SER A 2 -37.97 12.18 -3.80
CA SER A 2 -37.86 13.33 -4.72
C SER A 2 -37.19 12.87 -6.02
N ARG A 3 -37.50 13.48 -7.14
CA ARG A 3 -36.98 13.20 -8.50
C ARG A 3 -35.44 13.41 -8.65
N SER A 4 -34.72 13.74 -7.53
CA SER A 4 -33.26 13.94 -7.49
C SER A 4 -32.46 12.68 -7.19
N ASP A 5 -33.10 11.51 -6.95
CA ASP A 5 -32.44 10.28 -6.50
C ASP A 5 -32.23 9.23 -7.60
N LEU A 6 -32.33 9.64 -8.88
CA LEU A 6 -31.94 8.73 -9.97
C LEU A 6 -30.42 8.57 -9.99
N PRO A 7 -29.89 7.32 -9.95
CA PRO A 7 -28.46 7.11 -10.00
C PRO A 7 -27.88 7.70 -11.28
N VAL A 8 -26.84 8.52 -11.15
CA VAL A 8 -26.06 9.00 -12.29
C VAL A 8 -25.62 7.77 -13.08
N PRO A 9 -25.92 7.68 -14.40
CA PRO A 9 -25.53 6.53 -15.20
C PRO A 9 -24.02 6.28 -15.06
N GLY A 10 -23.63 5.04 -14.72
CA GLY A 10 -22.23 4.66 -14.53
C GLY A 10 -21.67 4.87 -13.12
N LEU A 11 -22.39 5.48 -12.17
CA LEU A 11 -21.95 5.69 -10.79
C LEU A 11 -22.26 4.46 -9.93
N ILE A 12 -21.22 3.86 -9.31
CA ILE A 12 -21.37 2.77 -8.33
C ILE A 12 -21.10 3.26 -6.90
N SER A 13 -21.98 2.94 -5.95
CA SER A 13 -21.78 3.24 -4.54
C SER A 13 -21.00 2.11 -3.86
N VAL A 14 -19.79 2.43 -3.36
CA VAL A 14 -18.86 1.48 -2.76
C VAL A 14 -18.56 1.85 -1.31
N SER A 15 -18.69 0.89 -0.42
CA SER A 15 -18.30 1.01 0.98
C SER A 15 -16.95 0.33 1.20
N VAL A 16 -16.04 0.97 1.92
CA VAL A 16 -14.71 0.40 2.27
C VAL A 16 -14.49 0.45 3.78
N ASP A 17 -14.06 -0.68 4.34
CA ASP A 17 -13.68 -0.77 5.76
C ASP A 17 -12.23 -0.35 5.99
N ALA A 18 -12.01 0.89 6.43
CA ALA A 18 -10.70 1.42 6.81
C ALA A 18 -10.40 1.30 8.31
N THR A 19 -11.23 0.61 9.08
CA THR A 19 -11.09 0.52 10.56
C THR A 19 -9.83 -0.21 11.00
N ALA A 20 -9.27 -1.08 10.16
CA ALA A 20 -8.04 -1.80 10.44
C ALA A 20 -6.76 -0.98 10.18
N VAL A 21 -6.85 0.18 9.52
CA VAL A 21 -5.69 1.01 9.17
C VAL A 21 -5.10 1.65 10.44
N PRO A 22 -3.83 1.37 10.78
CA PRO A 22 -3.21 1.96 11.97
C PRO A 22 -2.92 3.46 11.77
N GLU A 23 -2.58 4.16 12.84
CA GLU A 23 -2.20 5.57 12.79
C GLU A 23 -0.98 5.79 11.87
N ARG A 24 0.00 4.89 11.96
CA ARG A 24 1.16 4.83 11.07
C ARG A 24 0.97 3.67 10.09
N PRO A 25 0.39 3.91 8.91
CA PRO A 25 0.03 2.86 7.98
C PRO A 25 1.26 2.25 7.31
N VAL A 26 1.39 0.93 7.39
CA VAL A 26 2.39 0.13 6.67
C VAL A 26 1.70 -1.04 5.98
N GLY A 27 2.31 -1.60 4.95
CA GLY A 27 1.76 -2.77 4.23
C GLY A 27 0.30 -2.58 3.80
N ALA A 28 -0.59 -3.45 4.27
CA ALA A 28 -2.02 -3.42 3.94
C ALA A 28 -2.73 -2.12 4.35
N GLY A 29 -2.27 -1.47 5.43
CA GLY A 29 -2.81 -0.16 5.83
C GLY A 29 -2.48 0.93 4.82
N ARG A 30 -1.25 0.91 4.28
CA ARG A 30 -0.82 1.83 3.23
C ARG A 30 -1.55 1.56 1.92
N TYR A 31 -1.68 0.31 1.53
CA TYR A 31 -2.51 -0.07 0.39
C TYR A 31 -3.93 0.51 0.51
N THR A 32 -4.59 0.33 1.66
CA THR A 32 -5.95 0.83 1.89
C THR A 32 -6.03 2.34 1.72
N LEU A 33 -5.07 3.08 2.28
CA LEU A 33 -5.00 4.54 2.16
C LEU A 33 -4.83 4.99 0.71
N GLU A 34 -3.89 4.42 -0.03
CA GLU A 34 -3.61 4.81 -1.40
C GLU A 34 -4.73 4.39 -2.36
N LEU A 35 -5.33 3.22 -2.15
CA LEU A 35 -6.51 2.79 -2.90
C LEU A 35 -7.68 3.78 -2.71
N LEU A 36 -7.95 4.17 -1.46
CA LEU A 36 -9.01 5.15 -1.16
C LEU A 36 -8.74 6.51 -1.80
N ARG A 37 -7.48 6.97 -1.79
CA ARG A 37 -7.06 8.19 -2.50
C ARG A 37 -7.33 8.10 -4.00
N ALA A 38 -7.01 6.99 -4.61
CA ALA A 38 -7.22 6.77 -6.04
C ALA A 38 -8.71 6.64 -6.38
N LEU A 39 -9.49 5.91 -5.57
CA LEU A 39 -10.95 5.80 -5.74
C LEU A 39 -11.66 7.14 -5.58
N ALA A 40 -11.27 7.97 -4.59
CA ALA A 40 -11.88 9.29 -4.37
C ALA A 40 -11.66 10.27 -5.52
N ARG A 41 -10.68 10.04 -6.39
CA ARG A 41 -10.43 10.84 -7.60
C ARG A 41 -11.30 10.44 -8.79
N ARG A 42 -11.99 9.31 -8.71
CA ARG A 42 -12.79 8.76 -9.80
C ARG A 42 -14.19 9.38 -9.84
N PRO A 43 -14.72 9.74 -11.02
CA PRO A 43 -16.06 10.28 -11.16
C PRO A 43 -17.16 9.20 -11.14
N ASP A 44 -16.79 7.92 -11.33
CA ASP A 44 -17.70 6.79 -11.48
C ASP A 44 -17.89 5.99 -10.18
N VAL A 45 -17.46 6.55 -9.02
CA VAL A 45 -17.63 5.93 -7.70
C VAL A 45 -18.16 6.92 -6.66
N ALA A 46 -19.20 6.52 -5.92
CA ALA A 46 -19.64 7.16 -4.70
C ALA A 46 -19.05 6.37 -3.51
N LEU A 47 -18.05 6.95 -2.85
CA LEU A 47 -17.26 6.26 -1.85
C LEU A 47 -17.80 6.49 -0.43
N THR A 48 -18.01 5.41 0.32
CA THR A 48 -18.32 5.43 1.76
C THR A 48 -17.16 4.79 2.53
N VAL A 49 -16.57 5.51 3.49
CA VAL A 49 -15.43 5.02 4.29
C VAL A 49 -15.85 4.83 5.73
N TRP A 50 -15.63 3.62 6.26
CA TRP A 50 -15.80 3.33 7.69
C TRP A 50 -14.44 3.39 8.37
N CYS A 51 -14.33 4.20 9.44
CA CYS A 51 -13.10 4.34 10.19
C CYS A 51 -13.36 4.27 11.71
N ARG A 52 -12.28 4.28 12.49
CA ARG A 52 -12.36 4.28 13.95
C ARG A 52 -12.82 5.66 14.44
N GLN A 53 -13.41 5.68 15.63
CA GLN A 53 -13.72 6.91 16.33
C GLN A 53 -12.47 7.78 16.47
N GLY A 54 -12.60 9.06 16.14
CA GLY A 54 -11.51 10.02 16.17
C GLY A 54 -10.59 10.05 14.92
N ASP A 55 -10.64 9.04 14.04
CA ASP A 55 -9.80 9.00 12.81
C ASP A 55 -10.40 9.78 11.63
N ARG A 56 -11.57 10.39 11.80
CA ARG A 56 -12.31 11.08 10.72
C ARG A 56 -11.45 12.09 9.95
N HIS A 57 -10.68 12.90 10.65
CA HIS A 57 -9.82 13.94 10.08
C HIS A 57 -8.81 13.37 9.06
N ARG A 58 -8.35 12.13 9.24
CA ARG A 58 -7.41 11.46 8.32
C ARG A 58 -8.04 11.17 6.95
N TRP A 59 -9.34 10.98 6.93
CA TRP A 59 -10.10 10.59 5.74
C TRP A 59 -10.80 11.78 5.07
N GLU A 60 -10.99 12.89 5.77
CA GLU A 60 -11.55 14.12 5.22
C GLU A 60 -10.67 14.73 4.11
N ALA A 61 -9.34 14.49 4.19
CA ALA A 61 -8.43 14.87 3.12
C ALA A 61 -8.71 14.19 1.78
N LEU A 62 -9.44 13.05 1.76
CA LEU A 62 -9.90 12.41 0.53
C LEU A 62 -10.94 13.25 -0.21
N ALA A 63 -11.74 14.07 0.52
CA ALA A 63 -12.79 14.92 -0.05
C ALA A 63 -12.23 16.19 -0.69
N GLY A 64 -11.08 16.68 -0.20
CA GLY A 64 -10.39 17.86 -0.75
C GLY A 64 -9.45 17.45 -1.86
N GLY A 65 -9.90 17.52 -3.11
CA GLY A 65 -9.10 17.22 -4.28
C GLY A 65 -7.85 18.11 -4.36
N GLY A 66 -6.68 17.57 -4.15
CA GLY A 66 -5.40 18.04 -4.66
C GLY A 66 -4.93 19.41 -4.18
N GLY A 67 -4.25 19.45 -3.03
CA GLY A 67 -3.41 20.57 -2.62
C GLY A 67 -2.31 20.04 -1.70
N GLY A 68 -1.07 20.33 -2.08
CA GLY A 68 0.22 19.92 -1.56
C GLY A 68 0.28 19.51 -0.10
N ALA A 69 1.08 18.48 0.14
CA ALA A 69 1.60 18.12 1.44
C ALA A 69 2.35 19.31 2.06
N GLY A 70 1.64 20.09 2.93
CA GLY A 70 2.22 21.12 3.78
C GLY A 70 2.22 20.61 5.22
N GLY A 71 3.42 20.52 5.79
CA GLY A 71 3.67 20.07 7.14
C GLY A 71 2.93 20.91 8.15
N GLY A 72 2.19 20.25 9.04
CA GLY A 72 1.64 20.82 10.24
C GLY A 72 2.60 20.64 11.41
N GLY A 73 3.43 21.66 11.64
CA GLY A 73 4.17 21.82 12.90
C GLY A 73 3.23 22.28 13.98
N ALA A 74 3.24 21.56 15.11
CA ALA A 74 2.64 22.00 16.35
C ALA A 74 3.45 23.17 16.92
N GLY A 75 2.81 24.31 17.07
CA GLY A 75 3.34 25.46 17.80
C GLY A 75 2.19 26.13 18.49
N ALA A 76 2.26 26.10 19.82
CA ALA A 76 1.29 26.71 20.72
C ALA A 76 1.50 28.23 20.89
N ALA A 77 0.40 28.90 21.18
CA ALA A 77 0.20 30.06 22.07
C ALA A 77 0.20 31.46 21.52
N ALA A 78 -0.90 32.09 21.80
CA ALA A 78 -1.16 33.42 22.39
C ALA A 78 -1.22 34.67 21.50
N GLY A 79 -2.43 35.20 21.42
CA GLY A 79 -2.74 36.57 21.81
C GLY A 79 -2.60 37.69 20.79
N GLY A 80 -3.70 38.37 20.51
CA GLY A 80 -3.63 39.75 20.08
C GLY A 80 -4.68 40.20 19.07
N ALA A 81 -5.58 41.02 19.53
CA ALA A 81 -6.72 41.61 18.87
C ALA A 81 -6.37 42.66 17.79
N GLY A 82 -7.29 42.86 16.88
CA GLY A 82 -7.61 44.20 16.36
C GLY A 82 -7.41 44.46 14.89
N GLY A 83 -8.45 44.89 14.22
CA GLY A 83 -8.35 45.79 13.08
C GLY A 83 -9.16 45.42 11.85
N ALA A 84 -10.27 46.17 11.74
CA ALA A 84 -11.22 46.18 10.61
C ALA A 84 -10.67 46.92 9.39
N GLY A 85 -11.23 46.60 8.22
CA GLY A 85 -11.28 47.56 7.12
C GLY A 85 -10.91 47.03 5.77
N GLY A 86 -11.89 47.00 4.86
CA GLY A 86 -11.85 47.72 3.64
C GLY A 86 -12.08 46.88 2.37
N ALA A 87 -13.20 47.17 1.72
CA ALA A 87 -13.73 46.66 0.47
C ALA A 87 -13.00 47.20 -0.77
N ALA A 88 -13.28 46.49 -1.89
CA ALA A 88 -13.39 46.89 -3.28
C ALA A 88 -12.49 46.05 -4.19
N GLY A 89 -13.00 45.21 -5.16
CA GLY A 89 -13.64 45.62 -6.37
C GLY A 89 -12.71 45.43 -7.54
N GLY A 90 -12.99 44.47 -8.44
CA GLY A 90 -12.29 44.36 -9.70
C GLY A 90 -12.67 43.13 -10.52
N ALA A 91 -13.59 43.37 -11.48
CA ALA A 91 -14.07 42.40 -12.48
C ALA A 91 -13.09 42.24 -13.63
N GLY A 92 -13.12 41.05 -14.28
CA GLY A 92 -12.81 40.97 -15.69
C GLY A 92 -11.80 39.88 -16.10
N GLY A 93 -12.27 38.93 -16.89
CA GLY A 93 -11.40 38.13 -17.73
C GLY A 93 -11.94 36.73 -18.01
N ALA A 94 -12.81 36.63 -19.00
CA ALA A 94 -13.27 35.38 -19.58
C ALA A 94 -12.21 34.74 -20.47
N GLY A 95 -12.22 33.37 -20.50
CA GLY A 95 -11.68 32.66 -21.64
C GLY A 95 -10.84 31.44 -21.27
N GLY A 96 -11.41 30.26 -21.44
CA GLY A 96 -10.59 29.03 -21.43
C GLY A 96 -11.45 27.76 -21.35
N ALA A 97 -11.72 27.22 -22.51
CA ALA A 97 -12.57 26.10 -22.82
C ALA A 97 -12.39 24.83 -22.01
N GLY A 98 -13.48 24.24 -21.50
CA GLY A 98 -13.90 22.89 -21.78
C GLY A 98 -13.02 21.71 -21.36
N ALA A 99 -12.98 21.44 -20.05
CA ALA A 99 -12.86 20.06 -19.61
C ALA A 99 -14.24 19.66 -19.04
N THR A 100 -14.91 18.71 -19.69
CA THR A 100 -16.10 18.04 -19.18
C THR A 100 -15.75 17.23 -17.93
N GLY A 101 -15.52 17.90 -16.83
CA GLY A 101 -15.27 17.33 -15.53
C GLY A 101 -16.58 16.87 -14.94
N GLY A 102 -16.92 15.59 -15.03
CA GLY A 102 -17.97 14.98 -14.24
C GLY A 102 -17.77 15.36 -12.77
N SER A 103 -18.82 15.87 -12.13
CA SER A 103 -18.84 16.29 -10.73
C SER A 103 -18.45 15.11 -9.85
N ARG A 104 -17.31 15.21 -9.16
CA ARG A 104 -16.86 14.19 -8.22
C ARG A 104 -17.76 14.19 -6.99
N VAL A 105 -18.21 12.99 -6.57
CA VAL A 105 -18.95 12.81 -5.33
C VAL A 105 -17.96 12.77 -4.16
N ALA A 106 -18.11 13.70 -3.22
CA ALA A 106 -17.26 13.70 -2.02
C ALA A 106 -17.49 12.41 -1.21
N PRO A 107 -16.41 11.78 -0.69
CA PRO A 107 -16.53 10.60 0.15
C PRO A 107 -17.34 10.85 1.41
N VAL A 108 -18.24 9.93 1.77
CA VAL A 108 -18.97 9.94 3.03
C VAL A 108 -18.18 9.14 4.07
N ILE A 109 -17.88 9.75 5.22
CA ILE A 109 -17.03 9.16 6.27
C ILE A 109 -17.84 8.89 7.52
N PHE A 110 -17.81 7.63 7.98
CA PHE A 110 -18.41 7.18 9.22
C PHE A 110 -17.34 6.73 10.22
N ASP A 111 -17.11 7.51 11.26
CA ASP A 111 -16.17 7.28 12.35
C ASP A 111 -16.82 6.58 13.55
N ARG A 112 -17.35 5.38 13.32
CA ARG A 112 -18.17 4.67 14.32
C ARG A 112 -17.53 3.44 14.91
N ALA A 113 -16.41 2.96 14.36
CA ALA A 113 -15.79 1.75 14.85
C ALA A 113 -14.99 2.02 16.14
N PRO A 114 -15.04 1.10 17.12
CA PRO A 114 -14.25 1.21 18.34
C PRO A 114 -12.73 1.18 18.06
N LEU A 115 -11.96 1.80 18.94
CA LEU A 115 -10.48 1.83 18.83
C LEU A 115 -9.86 0.46 19.13
N ALA A 116 -10.33 -0.21 20.18
CA ALA A 116 -9.78 -1.49 20.61
C ALA A 116 -10.08 -2.62 19.61
N ARG A 117 -9.08 -3.43 19.31
CA ARG A 117 -9.16 -4.51 18.32
C ARG A 117 -10.31 -5.51 18.59
N PRO A 118 -10.51 -6.04 19.82
CA PRO A 118 -11.58 -7.00 20.05
C PRO A 118 -12.97 -6.42 19.81
N THR A 119 -13.24 -5.21 20.32
CA THR A 119 -14.54 -4.56 20.17
C THR A 119 -14.80 -4.13 18.72
N ARG A 120 -13.73 -3.80 17.97
CA ARG A 120 -13.82 -3.52 16.55
C ARG A 120 -14.23 -4.75 15.74
N LEU A 121 -13.68 -5.94 16.05
CA LEU A 121 -14.07 -7.18 15.39
C LEU A 121 -15.56 -7.51 15.67
N VAL A 122 -16.04 -7.28 16.90
CA VAL A 122 -17.47 -7.41 17.21
C VAL A 122 -18.29 -6.39 16.43
N TRP A 123 -17.84 -5.13 16.37
CA TRP A 123 -18.51 -4.08 15.63
C TRP A 123 -18.59 -4.39 14.12
N GLU A 124 -17.55 -4.95 13.53
CA GLU A 124 -17.55 -5.43 12.15
C GLU A 124 -18.69 -6.43 11.89
N GLN A 125 -19.02 -7.27 12.87
CA GLN A 125 -20.05 -8.30 12.71
C GLN A 125 -21.49 -7.80 13.00
N VAL A 126 -21.66 -6.75 13.78
CA VAL A 126 -22.97 -6.25 14.23
C VAL A 126 -23.26 -4.83 13.78
N GLY A 127 -22.35 -3.89 14.07
CA GLY A 127 -22.52 -2.47 13.78
C GLY A 127 -22.39 -2.14 12.30
N LEU A 128 -21.37 -2.70 11.65
CA LEU A 128 -21.12 -2.47 10.23
C LEU A 128 -22.27 -2.97 9.33
N PRO A 129 -22.85 -4.16 9.49
CA PRO A 129 -24.01 -4.57 8.71
C PRO A 129 -25.23 -3.64 8.84
N ALA A 130 -25.49 -3.12 10.02
CA ALA A 130 -26.55 -2.13 10.23
C ALA A 130 -26.23 -0.80 9.54
N GLY A 131 -24.97 -0.38 9.60
CA GLY A 131 -24.47 0.80 8.88
C GLY A 131 -24.60 0.67 7.37
N LEU A 132 -24.19 -0.46 6.80
CA LEU A 132 -24.28 -0.73 5.36
C LEU A 132 -25.72 -0.65 4.82
N ARG A 133 -26.72 -1.22 5.56
CA ARG A 133 -28.14 -1.11 5.20
C ARG A 133 -28.60 0.33 5.16
N ARG A 134 -28.20 1.15 6.16
CA ARG A 134 -28.61 2.57 6.23
C ARG A 134 -27.93 3.42 5.14
N ALA A 135 -26.68 3.09 4.81
CA ALA A 135 -25.93 3.82 3.79
C ALA A 135 -26.39 3.51 2.35
N GLY A 136 -27.13 2.41 2.11
CA GLY A 136 -27.66 2.06 0.80
C GLY A 136 -26.58 1.80 -0.26
N VAL A 137 -25.41 1.30 0.14
CA VAL A 137 -24.29 1.05 -0.77
C VAL A 137 -24.54 -0.20 -1.61
N ALA A 138 -24.02 -0.21 -2.84
CA ALA A 138 -24.17 -1.34 -3.77
C ALA A 138 -23.21 -2.49 -3.44
N VAL A 139 -22.00 -2.17 -2.95
CA VAL A 139 -20.93 -3.15 -2.66
C VAL A 139 -20.19 -2.74 -1.40
N HIS A 140 -19.78 -3.72 -0.60
CA HIS A 140 -18.88 -3.53 0.53
C HIS A 140 -17.52 -4.16 0.23
N HIS A 141 -16.43 -3.45 0.53
CA HIS A 141 -15.06 -3.94 0.40
C HIS A 141 -14.39 -4.06 1.77
N GLY A 142 -13.97 -5.28 2.10
CA GLY A 142 -13.04 -5.60 3.19
C GLY A 142 -11.61 -5.65 2.68
N PRO A 143 -10.80 -4.59 2.85
CA PRO A 143 -9.47 -4.49 2.24
C PRO A 143 -8.40 -5.29 2.98
N HIS A 144 -8.75 -5.99 4.07
CA HIS A 144 -7.80 -6.71 4.92
C HIS A 144 -8.35 -8.05 5.41
N TYR A 145 -8.55 -8.99 4.50
CA TYR A 145 -9.00 -10.38 4.69
C TYR A 145 -10.42 -10.55 5.21
N THR A 146 -10.95 -9.62 6.01
CA THR A 146 -12.20 -9.79 6.76
C THR A 146 -13.42 -9.16 6.08
N MET A 147 -14.59 -9.67 6.42
CA MET A 147 -15.88 -9.12 6.05
C MET A 147 -16.93 -9.56 7.09
N PRO A 148 -18.08 -8.86 7.21
CA PRO A 148 -19.17 -9.35 8.05
C PRO A 148 -19.68 -10.72 7.59
N VAL A 149 -19.89 -11.64 8.54
CA VAL A 149 -20.46 -12.99 8.26
C VAL A 149 -21.83 -12.87 7.58
N ARG A 150 -22.64 -11.88 8.00
CA ARG A 150 -23.94 -11.54 7.41
C ARG A 150 -23.86 -10.18 6.74
N CYS A 151 -23.04 -10.07 5.69
CA CYS A 151 -22.97 -8.84 4.90
C CYS A 151 -24.31 -8.63 4.16
N PRO A 152 -24.99 -7.48 4.33
CA PRO A 152 -26.30 -7.24 3.72
C PRO A 152 -26.23 -6.86 2.23
N VAL A 153 -25.02 -6.63 1.71
CA VAL A 153 -24.74 -6.27 0.31
C VAL A 153 -23.64 -7.19 -0.23
N PRO A 154 -23.49 -7.32 -1.55
CA PRO A 154 -22.35 -8.03 -2.13
C PRO A 154 -21.02 -7.56 -1.53
N ALA A 155 -20.14 -8.50 -1.18
CA ALA A 155 -18.86 -8.20 -0.56
C ALA A 155 -17.69 -8.55 -1.47
N VAL A 156 -16.70 -7.67 -1.51
CA VAL A 156 -15.38 -7.89 -2.10
C VAL A 156 -14.36 -7.94 -0.97
N VAL A 157 -13.43 -8.90 -1.01
CA VAL A 157 -12.38 -9.04 0.01
C VAL A 157 -11.01 -9.02 -0.66
N THR A 158 -10.07 -8.22 -0.13
CA THR A 158 -8.67 -8.28 -0.58
C THR A 158 -7.86 -9.24 0.28
N VAL A 159 -7.14 -10.13 -0.40
CA VAL A 159 -6.19 -11.09 0.16
C VAL A 159 -4.78 -10.64 -0.21
N HIS A 160 -3.98 -10.28 0.82
CA HIS A 160 -2.62 -9.77 0.62
C HIS A 160 -1.60 -10.90 0.51
N ASP A 161 -1.63 -11.86 1.43
CA ASP A 161 -0.78 -13.05 1.45
C ASP A 161 -1.51 -14.23 2.11
N LEU A 162 -0.87 -15.38 2.15
CA LEU A 162 -1.37 -16.58 2.82
C LEU A 162 -0.34 -17.17 3.78
N THR A 163 0.65 -16.37 4.18
CA THR A 163 1.75 -16.81 5.05
C THR A 163 1.26 -17.37 6.39
N PHE A 164 0.14 -16.86 6.93
CA PHE A 164 -0.48 -17.39 8.14
C PHE A 164 -1.17 -18.76 7.94
N VAL A 165 -1.41 -19.18 6.70
CA VAL A 165 -1.92 -20.52 6.38
C VAL A 165 -0.77 -21.51 6.18
N GLU A 166 0.24 -21.10 5.41
CA GLU A 166 1.36 -21.93 4.96
C GLU A 166 2.48 -22.02 5.99
N HIS A 167 2.75 -20.91 6.68
CA HIS A 167 3.79 -20.74 7.70
C HIS A 167 3.22 -20.16 9.01
N PRO A 168 2.31 -20.90 9.68
CA PRO A 168 1.67 -20.42 10.91
C PRO A 168 2.67 -20.13 12.03
N GLU A 169 3.85 -20.76 12.01
CA GLU A 169 4.93 -20.54 12.95
C GLU A 169 5.53 -19.13 12.89
N TRP A 170 5.33 -18.39 11.78
CA TRP A 170 5.78 -17.01 11.62
C TRP A 170 4.81 -15.97 12.20
N HIS A 171 3.71 -16.42 12.78
CA HIS A 171 2.63 -15.55 13.24
C HIS A 171 2.14 -15.92 14.65
N GLU A 172 1.55 -14.96 15.32
CA GLU A 172 0.83 -15.19 16.56
C GLU A 172 -0.36 -16.16 16.34
N ARG A 173 -0.53 -17.15 17.22
CA ARG A 173 -1.58 -18.19 17.10
C ARG A 173 -2.99 -17.62 16.96
N THR A 174 -3.30 -16.54 17.69
CA THR A 174 -4.61 -15.86 17.60
C THR A 174 -4.84 -15.24 16.23
N LYS A 175 -3.81 -14.62 15.66
CA LYS A 175 -3.85 -14.04 14.31
C LYS A 175 -4.06 -15.12 13.25
N VAL A 176 -3.35 -16.24 13.37
CA VAL A 176 -3.49 -17.40 12.46
C VAL A 176 -4.94 -17.90 12.46
N LEU A 177 -5.52 -18.13 13.65
CA LEU A 177 -6.89 -18.63 13.75
C LEU A 177 -7.90 -17.67 13.12
N VAL A 178 -7.83 -16.37 13.45
CA VAL A 178 -8.75 -15.35 12.94
C VAL A 178 -8.66 -15.24 11.42
N PHE A 179 -7.46 -15.19 10.85
CA PHE A 179 -7.32 -15.02 9.41
C PHE A 179 -7.62 -16.29 8.61
N ARG A 180 -7.35 -17.48 9.14
CA ARG A 180 -7.83 -18.73 8.52
C ARG A 180 -9.35 -18.78 8.44
N GLN A 181 -10.05 -18.36 9.49
CA GLN A 181 -11.51 -18.26 9.49
C GLN A 181 -12.00 -17.19 8.51
N ALA A 182 -11.33 -16.04 8.46
CA ALA A 182 -11.66 -14.97 7.52
C ALA A 182 -11.52 -15.40 6.06
N ILE A 183 -10.43 -16.09 5.70
CA ILE A 183 -10.24 -16.66 4.35
C ILE A 183 -11.33 -17.70 4.05
N ALA A 184 -11.64 -18.61 4.99
CA ALA A 184 -12.70 -19.60 4.80
C ALA A 184 -14.08 -18.94 4.60
N LEU A 185 -14.34 -17.83 5.30
CA LEU A 185 -15.55 -17.03 5.11
C LEU A 185 -15.58 -16.34 3.75
N ALA A 186 -14.49 -15.63 3.39
CA ALA A 186 -14.38 -14.93 2.11
C ALA A 186 -14.57 -15.90 0.94
N ARG A 187 -13.96 -17.08 0.98
CA ARG A 187 -14.14 -18.13 -0.04
C ARG A 187 -15.59 -18.55 -0.25
N ARG A 188 -16.37 -18.62 0.84
CA ARG A 188 -17.76 -19.14 0.79
C ARG A 188 -18.79 -18.04 0.49
N ARG A 189 -18.49 -16.77 0.80
CA ARG A 189 -19.50 -15.71 0.85
C ARG A 189 -19.13 -14.42 0.14
N ALA A 190 -17.85 -14.16 -0.15
CA ALA A 190 -17.49 -13.00 -0.94
C ALA A 190 -17.95 -13.17 -2.39
N SER A 191 -18.56 -12.13 -2.95
CA SER A 191 -18.98 -12.10 -4.37
C SER A 191 -17.77 -12.07 -5.29
N ALA A 192 -16.68 -11.41 -4.86
CA ALA A 192 -15.40 -11.44 -5.54
C ALA A 192 -14.26 -11.35 -4.52
N VAL A 193 -13.12 -11.92 -4.87
CA VAL A 193 -11.87 -11.82 -4.12
C VAL A 193 -10.84 -11.09 -4.97
N VAL A 194 -10.21 -10.08 -4.38
CA VAL A 194 -9.07 -9.39 -4.98
C VAL A 194 -7.79 -9.98 -4.39
N CYS A 195 -6.91 -10.50 -5.24
CA CYS A 195 -5.55 -10.90 -4.88
C CYS A 195 -4.57 -9.85 -5.39
N VAL A 196 -3.59 -9.49 -4.57
CA VAL A 196 -2.64 -8.41 -4.89
C VAL A 196 -1.56 -8.83 -5.89
N SER A 197 -1.47 -10.13 -6.19
CA SER A 197 -0.54 -10.71 -7.16
C SER A 197 -1.07 -12.04 -7.70
N ASP A 198 -0.57 -12.47 -8.87
CA ASP A 198 -0.81 -13.81 -9.40
C ASP A 198 -0.28 -14.89 -8.45
N PHE A 199 0.83 -14.62 -7.78
CA PHE A 199 1.41 -15.48 -6.76
C PHE A 199 0.40 -15.77 -5.63
N THR A 200 -0.21 -14.73 -5.06
CA THR A 200 -1.24 -14.87 -4.02
C THR A 200 -2.50 -15.56 -4.57
N ALA A 201 -2.90 -15.26 -5.80
CA ALA A 201 -4.08 -15.87 -6.43
C ALA A 201 -3.90 -17.38 -6.63
N ARG A 202 -2.74 -17.83 -7.17
CA ARG A 202 -2.42 -19.25 -7.32
C ARG A 202 -2.45 -19.97 -5.97
N ARG A 203 -1.84 -19.41 -4.93
CA ARG A 203 -1.82 -19.99 -3.58
C ARG A 203 -3.23 -20.08 -2.99
N LEU A 204 -4.04 -19.04 -3.15
CA LEU A 204 -5.42 -19.04 -2.68
C LEU A 204 -6.23 -20.15 -3.37
N GLN A 205 -6.05 -20.37 -4.66
CA GLN A 205 -6.69 -21.48 -5.41
C GLN A 205 -6.30 -22.85 -4.86
N HIS A 206 -5.02 -23.05 -4.49
CA HIS A 206 -4.52 -24.32 -3.95
C HIS A 206 -5.03 -24.62 -2.53
N THR A 207 -5.50 -23.63 -1.76
CA THR A 207 -6.04 -23.89 -0.41
C THR A 207 -7.38 -24.67 -0.41
N GLY A 208 -7.92 -25.05 -1.60
CA GLY A 208 -9.10 -25.92 -1.79
C GLY A 208 -10.45 -25.20 -1.55
N GLY A 209 -11.56 -25.79 -2.04
CA GLY A 209 -12.94 -25.31 -1.87
C GLY A 209 -13.41 -24.29 -2.90
N ALA A 210 -14.74 -23.97 -2.89
CA ALA A 210 -15.33 -22.99 -3.80
C ALA A 210 -14.77 -21.59 -3.55
N LEU A 211 -14.55 -20.86 -4.62
CA LEU A 211 -14.14 -19.45 -4.61
C LEU A 211 -15.11 -18.67 -5.49
N GLY A 212 -15.47 -17.47 -5.06
CA GLY A 212 -15.99 -16.44 -5.95
C GLY A 212 -14.96 -16.10 -7.05
N ARG A 213 -15.31 -15.20 -7.93
CA ARG A 213 -14.37 -14.74 -8.97
C ARG A 213 -13.16 -14.05 -8.34
N ILE A 214 -11.97 -14.50 -8.73
CA ILE A 214 -10.71 -13.87 -8.35
C ILE A 214 -10.36 -12.79 -9.37
N PHE A 215 -9.99 -11.62 -8.85
CA PHE A 215 -9.38 -10.52 -9.60
C PHE A 215 -7.95 -10.35 -9.11
N VAL A 216 -6.99 -10.39 -10.00
CA VAL A 216 -5.61 -10.03 -9.67
C VAL A 216 -5.44 -8.55 -9.91
N VAL A 217 -5.19 -7.80 -8.84
CA VAL A 217 -5.07 -6.33 -8.89
C VAL A 217 -3.81 -5.91 -8.16
N PRO A 218 -2.70 -5.72 -8.88
CA PRO A 218 -1.44 -5.29 -8.29
C PRO A 218 -1.56 -3.91 -7.61
N HIS A 219 -0.71 -3.69 -6.62
CA HIS A 219 -0.58 -2.36 -6.01
C HIS A 219 0.09 -1.39 -6.97
N GLY A 220 -0.12 -0.10 -6.72
CA GLY A 220 0.58 0.99 -7.38
C GLY A 220 1.76 1.52 -6.57
N VAL A 221 2.53 2.40 -7.19
CA VAL A 221 3.51 3.26 -6.55
C VAL A 221 3.16 4.73 -6.82
N ASP A 222 3.42 5.61 -5.87
CA ASP A 222 3.23 7.04 -6.01
C ASP A 222 4.43 7.67 -6.74
N HIS A 223 4.31 7.87 -8.06
CA HIS A 223 5.36 8.45 -8.90
C HIS A 223 5.68 9.91 -8.59
N GLY A 224 4.82 10.63 -7.88
CA GLY A 224 5.13 11.97 -7.38
C GLY A 224 6.18 11.95 -6.28
N ARG A 225 6.22 10.85 -5.51
CA ARG A 225 7.13 10.66 -4.37
C ARG A 225 8.32 9.77 -4.71
N PHE A 226 8.06 8.60 -5.33
CA PHE A 226 9.06 7.58 -5.67
C PHE A 226 9.49 7.75 -7.12
N ARG A 227 10.58 8.46 -7.31
CA ARG A 227 11.20 8.77 -8.60
C ARG A 227 12.69 8.92 -8.41
N PRO A 228 13.51 8.79 -9.49
CA PRO A 228 14.96 8.88 -9.38
C PRO A 228 15.48 10.26 -8.94
N GLU A 229 14.74 11.32 -9.26
CA GLU A 229 15.15 12.70 -8.97
C GLU A 229 14.69 13.12 -7.58
N GLU A 230 15.57 13.76 -6.83
CA GLU A 230 15.20 14.42 -5.58
C GLU A 230 14.29 15.64 -5.82
N PRO A 231 13.41 15.99 -4.86
CA PRO A 231 12.43 17.08 -5.07
C PRO A 231 13.09 18.46 -5.23
N ARG A 232 14.26 18.66 -4.65
CA ARG A 232 15.12 19.85 -4.78
C ARG A 232 16.54 19.47 -4.36
N PRO A 233 17.58 20.14 -4.90
CA PRO A 233 18.98 19.84 -4.57
C PRO A 233 19.23 19.83 -3.05
N GLY A 234 19.85 18.75 -2.55
CA GLY A 234 20.21 18.57 -1.15
C GLY A 234 19.07 18.17 -0.22
N ALA A 235 17.84 17.98 -0.73
CA ALA A 235 16.71 17.57 0.11
C ALA A 235 16.93 16.19 0.71
N ASP A 236 17.42 15.25 -0.06
CA ASP A 236 17.69 13.88 0.40
C ASP A 236 18.78 13.86 1.47
N ALA A 237 19.88 14.60 1.27
CA ALA A 237 20.95 14.71 2.27
C ALA A 237 20.44 15.23 3.62
N GLY A 238 19.52 16.19 3.60
CA GLY A 238 18.87 16.71 4.81
C GLY A 238 18.04 15.66 5.54
N GLU A 239 17.30 14.82 4.82
CA GLU A 239 16.54 13.72 5.43
C GLU A 239 17.46 12.63 6.01
N LEU A 240 18.52 12.26 5.29
CA LEU A 240 19.49 11.28 5.79
C LEU A 240 20.18 11.75 7.07
N ALA A 241 20.58 13.03 7.11
CA ALA A 241 21.21 13.62 8.28
C ALA A 241 20.31 13.55 9.52
N ARG A 242 19.00 13.81 9.37
CA ARG A 242 18.02 13.69 10.47
C ARG A 242 17.89 12.26 10.99
N LEU A 243 18.09 11.28 10.12
CA LEU A 243 18.03 9.85 10.45
C LEU A 243 19.40 9.30 10.94
N GLY A 244 20.46 10.10 10.96
CA GLY A 244 21.80 9.67 11.30
C GLY A 244 22.43 8.71 10.28
N VAL A 245 21.96 8.74 9.04
CA VAL A 245 22.39 7.83 7.95
C VAL A 245 23.50 8.50 7.13
N ARG A 246 24.57 7.75 6.89
CA ARG A 246 25.70 8.17 6.04
C ARG A 246 25.76 7.28 4.79
N THR A 247 26.11 7.86 3.65
CA THR A 247 26.36 7.13 2.40
C THR A 247 27.82 6.70 2.30
N PRO A 248 28.13 5.57 1.60
CA PRO A 248 27.20 4.64 0.96
C PRO A 248 26.60 3.63 1.97
N TYR A 249 25.40 3.14 1.70
CA TYR A 249 24.75 2.11 2.53
C TYR A 249 23.88 1.16 1.73
N VAL A 250 23.72 -0.08 2.23
CA VAL A 250 22.66 -1.01 1.84
C VAL A 250 21.43 -0.70 2.71
N LEU A 251 20.25 -0.69 2.11
CA LEU A 251 18.99 -0.42 2.81
C LEU A 251 18.13 -1.68 2.88
N PHE A 252 17.66 -1.99 4.10
CA PHE A 252 16.47 -2.80 4.32
C PHE A 252 15.33 -1.88 4.80
N LEU A 253 14.14 -2.00 4.18
CA LEU A 253 12.96 -1.21 4.54
C LEU A 253 11.78 -2.12 4.87
N GLY A 254 11.28 -2.06 6.10
CA GLY A 254 10.08 -2.78 6.54
C GLY A 254 10.18 -3.28 7.98
N THR A 255 9.06 -3.77 8.52
CA THR A 255 9.03 -4.39 9.86
C THR A 255 10.03 -5.56 9.92
N ILE A 256 10.83 -5.61 10.97
CA ILE A 256 11.86 -6.65 11.17
C ILE A 256 11.16 -7.90 11.69
N GLU A 257 10.92 -8.86 10.81
CA GLU A 257 10.23 -10.13 11.08
C GLU A 257 11.04 -11.31 10.51
N PRO A 258 10.92 -12.53 11.08
CA PRO A 258 11.70 -13.70 10.63
C PRO A 258 11.54 -13.99 9.12
N ARG A 259 10.32 -13.88 8.58
CA ARG A 259 10.04 -14.11 7.15
C ARG A 259 10.76 -13.16 6.20
N LYS A 260 11.28 -12.03 6.70
CA LYS A 260 12.03 -11.05 5.91
C LYS A 260 13.55 -11.29 5.91
N ALA A 261 13.99 -12.34 6.59
CA ALA A 261 15.38 -12.82 6.59
C ALA A 261 16.44 -11.74 6.86
N VAL A 262 16.12 -10.77 7.76
CA VAL A 262 17.05 -9.70 8.16
C VAL A 262 18.30 -10.28 8.81
N ALA A 263 18.17 -11.42 9.50
CA ALA A 263 19.29 -12.17 10.06
C ALA A 263 20.34 -12.56 9.01
N ASP A 264 19.88 -13.03 7.84
CA ASP A 264 20.78 -13.41 6.74
C ASP A 264 21.40 -12.18 6.08
N LEU A 265 20.66 -11.07 6.00
CA LEU A 265 21.19 -9.79 5.52
C LEU A 265 22.31 -9.28 6.43
N LEU A 266 22.16 -9.34 7.75
CA LEU A 266 23.18 -8.94 8.71
C LEU A 266 24.47 -9.74 8.51
N ARG A 267 24.37 -11.07 8.42
CA ARG A 267 25.52 -11.94 8.18
C ARG A 267 26.16 -11.68 6.81
N ALA A 268 25.36 -11.46 5.77
CA ALA A 268 25.85 -11.17 4.44
C ALA A 268 26.57 -9.81 4.38
N PHE A 269 26.04 -8.81 5.08
CA PHE A 269 26.67 -7.50 5.21
C PHE A 269 28.03 -7.60 5.91
N ASP A 270 28.13 -8.34 7.01
CA ASP A 270 29.38 -8.51 7.74
C ASP A 270 30.50 -9.09 6.85
N LEU A 271 30.15 -10.06 5.95
CA LEU A 271 31.06 -10.60 4.95
C LEU A 271 31.48 -9.59 3.86
N VAL A 272 30.64 -8.60 3.56
CA VAL A 272 30.96 -7.56 2.54
C VAL A 272 31.73 -6.42 3.17
N ALA A 273 31.47 -6.15 4.43
CA ALA A 273 32.01 -5.03 5.16
C ALA A 273 33.54 -5.11 5.37
N ASP A 274 34.13 -6.31 5.35
CA ASP A 274 35.59 -6.51 5.35
C ASP A 274 36.27 -5.91 4.11
N GLU A 275 35.61 -6.03 2.95
CA GLU A 275 36.16 -5.60 1.65
C GLU A 275 35.76 -4.16 1.31
N GLU A 276 34.71 -3.64 1.94
CA GLU A 276 34.08 -2.34 1.66
C GLU A 276 34.01 -1.48 2.94
N PRO A 277 35.13 -0.84 3.32
CA PRO A 277 35.26 -0.18 4.63
C PRO A 277 34.29 0.99 4.84
N ASP A 278 33.85 1.66 3.79
CA ASP A 278 32.93 2.79 3.86
C ASP A 278 31.44 2.40 3.80
N LEU A 279 31.14 1.11 3.50
CA LEU A 279 29.76 0.67 3.35
C LEU A 279 29.08 0.50 4.69
N GLY A 280 27.91 1.12 4.87
CA GLY A 280 27.00 0.92 6.00
C GLY A 280 25.83 0.01 5.64
N LEU A 281 25.11 -0.42 6.67
CA LEU A 281 23.81 -1.07 6.56
C LEU A 281 22.76 -0.25 7.32
N VAL A 282 21.64 0.04 6.68
CA VAL A 282 20.49 0.73 7.29
C VAL A 282 19.32 -0.22 7.40
N LEU A 283 18.87 -0.46 8.63
CA LEU A 283 17.65 -1.20 8.94
C LEU A 283 16.54 -0.20 9.28
N ALA A 284 15.67 0.07 8.32
CA ALA A 284 14.58 1.03 8.44
C ALA A 284 13.24 0.33 8.69
N GLY A 285 12.77 0.40 9.93
CA GLY A 285 11.52 -0.20 10.37
C GLY A 285 11.54 -0.62 11.84
N GLU A 286 10.33 -0.80 12.37
CA GLU A 286 10.16 -1.25 13.76
C GLU A 286 10.46 -2.73 13.91
N PRO A 287 10.93 -3.17 15.10
CA PRO A 287 10.98 -4.58 15.45
C PRO A 287 9.57 -5.19 15.40
N GLY A 288 9.44 -6.31 14.73
CA GLY A 288 8.25 -7.13 14.71
C GLY A 288 8.37 -8.34 15.62
N TRP A 289 7.49 -9.31 15.41
CA TRP A 289 7.53 -10.58 16.12
C TRP A 289 8.83 -11.35 15.81
N GLY A 290 9.44 -11.97 16.83
CA GLY A 290 10.66 -12.77 16.67
C GLY A 290 11.97 -11.96 16.56
N GLY A 291 11.96 -10.67 16.92
CA GLY A 291 13.11 -9.78 16.81
C GLY A 291 14.36 -10.16 17.65
N ASN A 292 14.24 -11.03 18.67
CA ASN A 292 15.36 -11.42 19.54
C ASN A 292 16.54 -12.03 18.75
N GLN A 293 16.27 -12.86 17.74
CA GLN A 293 17.29 -13.44 16.88
C GLN A 293 18.11 -12.38 16.14
N VAL A 294 17.47 -11.31 15.68
CA VAL A 294 18.15 -10.20 14.98
C VAL A 294 19.08 -9.45 15.94
N GLU A 295 18.66 -9.24 17.19
CA GLU A 295 19.47 -8.60 18.22
C GLU A 295 20.72 -9.44 18.57
N GLU A 296 20.56 -10.76 18.74
CA GLU A 296 21.67 -11.67 19.02
C GLU A 296 22.70 -11.66 17.89
N ILE A 297 22.24 -11.73 16.64
CA ILE A 297 23.12 -11.69 15.48
C ILE A 297 23.82 -10.34 15.38
N LEU A 298 23.09 -9.23 15.52
CA LEU A 298 23.67 -7.89 15.48
C LEU A 298 24.77 -7.71 16.53
N ALA A 299 24.56 -8.23 17.74
CA ALA A 299 25.56 -8.20 18.81
C ALA A 299 26.83 -8.99 18.48
N SER A 300 26.73 -10.03 17.65
CA SER A 300 27.85 -10.92 17.25
C SER A 300 28.62 -10.44 16.02
N LEU A 301 28.13 -9.44 15.27
CA LEU A 301 28.80 -8.93 14.07
C LEU A 301 30.13 -8.24 14.42
N VAL A 302 31.11 -8.41 13.54
CA VAL A 302 32.39 -7.70 13.60
C VAL A 302 32.18 -6.21 13.30
N HIS A 303 31.34 -5.89 12.30
CA HIS A 303 31.09 -4.53 11.81
C HIS A 303 29.77 -3.93 12.29
N ARG A 304 29.32 -4.29 13.49
CA ARG A 304 28.04 -3.82 14.08
C ARG A 304 27.94 -2.29 14.21
N ASP A 305 29.05 -1.61 14.36
CA ASP A 305 29.16 -0.14 14.44
C ASP A 305 28.76 0.56 13.15
N ARG A 306 28.73 -0.16 12.02
CA ARG A 306 28.30 0.33 10.71
C ARG A 306 26.84 -0.01 10.39
N VAL A 307 26.10 -0.61 11.33
CA VAL A 307 24.68 -0.90 11.20
C VAL A 307 23.86 0.18 11.89
N VAL A 308 23.10 0.95 11.11
CA VAL A 308 22.20 2.00 11.61
C VAL A 308 20.77 1.46 11.66
N ARG A 309 20.14 1.57 12.81
CA ARG A 309 18.73 1.22 13.02
C ARG A 309 17.93 2.50 13.21
N THR A 310 17.08 2.84 12.23
CA THR A 310 16.30 4.07 12.28
C THR A 310 14.99 3.93 13.04
N GLY A 311 14.53 2.69 13.31
CA GLY A 311 13.16 2.47 13.73
C GLY A 311 12.16 2.88 12.65
N TYR A 312 10.99 3.35 13.05
CA TYR A 312 9.99 3.88 12.12
C TYR A 312 10.52 5.10 11.35
N VAL A 313 10.46 5.02 10.04
CA VAL A 313 10.82 6.13 9.16
C VAL A 313 9.56 6.87 8.74
N PRO A 314 9.49 8.20 8.97
CA PRO A 314 8.39 9.02 8.47
C PRO A 314 8.25 8.91 6.95
N GLU A 315 7.01 8.82 6.46
CA GLU A 315 6.73 8.64 5.03
C GLU A 315 7.47 9.63 4.09
N PRO A 316 7.65 10.92 4.43
CA PRO A 316 8.38 11.85 3.57
C PRO A 316 9.88 11.51 3.40
N ALA A 317 10.49 10.84 4.38
CA ALA A 317 11.90 10.48 4.34
C ALA A 317 12.18 9.15 3.59
N VAL A 318 11.17 8.29 3.40
CA VAL A 318 11.33 6.99 2.72
C VAL A 318 11.89 7.13 1.30
N PRO A 319 11.42 8.04 0.43
CA PRO A 319 11.97 8.20 -0.90
C PRO A 319 13.45 8.62 -0.90
N ALA A 320 13.86 9.47 0.05
CA ALA A 320 15.26 9.88 0.20
C ALA A 320 16.17 8.70 0.56
N LEU A 321 15.73 7.87 1.53
CA LEU A 321 16.45 6.64 1.89
C LEU A 321 16.58 5.68 0.70
N LEU A 322 15.54 5.52 -0.11
CA LEU A 322 15.59 4.66 -1.29
C LEU A 322 16.54 5.21 -2.35
N ARG A 323 16.42 6.50 -2.72
CA ARG A 323 17.26 7.11 -3.77
C ARG A 323 18.75 7.09 -3.45
N GLN A 324 19.10 7.34 -2.18
CA GLN A 324 20.50 7.48 -1.75
C GLN A 324 21.15 6.15 -1.36
N ALA A 325 20.37 5.05 -1.31
CA ALA A 325 20.91 3.72 -1.04
C ALA A 325 21.80 3.23 -2.20
N ALA A 326 22.95 2.67 -1.88
CA ALA A 326 23.81 1.98 -2.85
C ALA A 326 23.10 0.74 -3.41
N ALA A 327 22.28 0.08 -2.58
CA ALA A 327 21.33 -0.96 -2.96
C ALA A 327 20.22 -1.09 -1.92
N VAL A 328 19.04 -1.50 -2.36
CA VAL A 328 18.00 -2.03 -1.48
C VAL A 328 18.11 -3.55 -1.45
N CYS A 329 18.18 -4.11 -0.26
CA CYS A 329 18.19 -5.55 -0.06
C CYS A 329 16.92 -5.99 0.65
N TYR A 330 16.12 -6.81 -0.03
CA TYR A 330 14.85 -7.31 0.50
C TYR A 330 14.82 -8.84 0.36
N PRO A 331 15.53 -9.58 1.23
CA PRO A 331 15.77 -11.01 1.09
C PRO A 331 14.61 -11.84 1.66
N ALA A 332 13.38 -11.29 1.64
CA ALA A 332 12.22 -11.92 2.23
C ALA A 332 11.98 -13.32 1.64
N LEU A 333 11.71 -14.27 2.53
CA LEU A 333 11.37 -15.64 2.17
C LEU A 333 9.99 -15.66 1.53
N GLU A 334 9.05 -14.87 2.09
CA GLU A 334 7.69 -14.74 1.57
C GLU A 334 7.10 -13.34 1.77
N GLU A 335 6.39 -12.90 0.75
CA GLU A 335 5.59 -11.68 0.72
C GLU A 335 4.35 -11.87 -0.17
N GLY A 336 3.34 -11.01 0.01
CA GLY A 336 2.16 -11.04 -0.85
C GLY A 336 2.28 -10.19 -2.11
N PHE A 337 3.09 -9.09 -2.05
CA PHE A 337 3.32 -8.20 -3.19
C PHE A 337 4.74 -7.63 -3.25
N GLY A 338 5.22 -6.98 -2.18
CA GLY A 338 6.56 -6.39 -2.16
C GLY A 338 6.58 -4.90 -2.51
N LEU A 339 5.72 -4.09 -1.88
CA LEU A 339 5.73 -2.62 -2.07
C LEU A 339 7.14 -2.00 -1.96
N PRO A 340 8.00 -2.36 -0.97
CA PRO A 340 9.34 -1.78 -0.88
C PRO A 340 10.23 -2.09 -2.09
N ALA A 341 10.05 -3.27 -2.72
CA ALA A 341 10.78 -3.61 -3.95
C ALA A 341 10.33 -2.73 -5.12
N LEU A 342 9.01 -2.52 -5.28
CA LEU A 342 8.46 -1.64 -6.31
C LEU A 342 8.90 -0.18 -6.10
N GLU A 343 8.92 0.30 -4.87
CA GLU A 343 9.37 1.65 -4.50
C GLU A 343 10.86 1.85 -4.76
N ALA A 344 11.68 0.84 -4.48
CA ALA A 344 13.12 0.87 -4.77
C ALA A 344 13.39 1.03 -6.26
N VAL A 345 12.74 0.19 -7.09
CA VAL A 345 12.93 0.28 -8.55
C VAL A 345 12.32 1.55 -9.16
N ALA A 346 11.27 2.10 -8.55
CA ALA A 346 10.70 3.40 -8.92
C ALA A 346 11.68 4.56 -8.66
N CYS A 347 12.48 4.46 -7.59
CA CYS A 347 13.58 5.39 -7.30
C CYS A 347 14.82 5.14 -8.17
N GLY A 348 14.83 4.09 -8.99
CA GLY A 348 15.97 3.70 -9.81
C GLY A 348 17.12 3.08 -9.02
N THR A 349 16.88 2.64 -7.79
CA THR A 349 17.86 2.06 -6.87
C THR A 349 18.08 0.59 -7.20
N PRO A 350 19.34 0.08 -7.20
CA PRO A 350 19.62 -1.33 -7.36
C PRO A 350 18.88 -2.17 -6.29
N LEU A 351 18.29 -3.28 -6.72
CA LEU A 351 17.52 -4.16 -5.86
C LEU A 351 18.10 -5.57 -5.83
N VAL A 352 18.26 -6.11 -4.63
CA VAL A 352 18.58 -7.51 -4.35
C VAL A 352 17.39 -8.13 -3.66
N THR A 353 16.86 -9.25 -4.18
CA THR A 353 15.72 -9.96 -3.59
C THR A 353 15.79 -11.46 -3.86
N THR A 354 14.87 -12.22 -3.26
CA THR A 354 14.87 -13.69 -3.29
C THR A 354 14.29 -14.24 -4.59
N ALA A 355 14.95 -15.23 -5.17
CA ALA A 355 14.43 -16.01 -6.28
C ALA A 355 13.16 -16.78 -5.87
N GLY A 356 12.26 -17.03 -6.81
CA GLY A 356 11.01 -17.76 -6.56
C GLY A 356 9.98 -17.04 -5.68
N SER A 357 10.25 -15.78 -5.31
CA SER A 357 9.34 -14.94 -4.52
C SER A 357 8.41 -14.13 -5.41
N VAL A 358 7.33 -13.60 -4.81
CA VAL A 358 6.45 -12.64 -5.49
C VAL A 358 7.21 -11.41 -6.00
N MET A 359 8.25 -10.98 -5.29
CA MET A 359 9.07 -9.85 -5.70
C MET A 359 9.86 -10.16 -6.96
N ALA A 360 10.40 -11.40 -7.09
CA ALA A 360 11.05 -11.84 -8.31
C ALA A 360 10.07 -11.87 -9.50
N GLU A 361 8.83 -12.25 -9.29
CA GLU A 361 7.77 -12.18 -10.32
C GLU A 361 7.44 -10.72 -10.68
N LEU A 362 7.34 -9.83 -9.68
CA LEU A 362 6.99 -8.43 -9.86
C LEU A 362 8.06 -7.64 -10.64
N VAL A 363 9.32 -7.76 -10.21
CA VAL A 363 10.39 -6.92 -10.75
C VAL A 363 11.21 -7.59 -11.85
N GLY A 364 11.15 -8.92 -11.97
CA GLY A 364 11.81 -9.68 -13.02
C GLY A 364 13.30 -9.37 -13.16
N ALA A 365 13.70 -9.00 -14.38
CA ALA A 365 15.08 -8.66 -14.71
C ALA A 365 15.61 -7.35 -14.08
N ALA A 366 14.79 -6.64 -13.32
CA ALA A 366 15.21 -5.40 -12.63
C ALA A 366 16.01 -5.64 -11.35
N ALA A 367 15.94 -6.87 -10.77
CA ALA A 367 16.64 -7.21 -9.55
C ALA A 367 17.80 -8.19 -9.77
N ILE A 368 18.68 -8.25 -8.78
CA ILE A 368 19.61 -9.36 -8.60
C ILE A 368 18.90 -10.37 -7.71
N LEU A 369 18.71 -11.58 -8.22
CA LEU A 369 17.98 -12.63 -7.53
C LEU A 369 18.95 -13.56 -6.82
N VAL A 370 18.63 -13.93 -5.58
CA VAL A 370 19.42 -14.82 -4.75
C VAL A 370 18.58 -15.98 -4.22
N GLU A 371 19.19 -17.14 -4.04
CA GLU A 371 18.54 -18.28 -3.40
C GLU A 371 18.18 -17.95 -1.95
N PRO A 372 16.94 -18.27 -1.49
CA PRO A 372 16.51 -18.07 -0.11
C PRO A 372 17.47 -18.72 0.90
N GLY A 373 17.81 -17.99 1.97
CA GLY A 373 18.68 -18.50 3.05
C GLY A 373 20.17 -18.62 2.72
N SER A 374 20.61 -18.24 1.51
CA SER A 374 22.01 -18.29 1.13
C SER A 374 22.75 -17.00 1.46
N VAL A 375 23.35 -16.91 2.64
CA VAL A 375 24.14 -15.74 3.09
C VAL A 375 25.30 -15.43 2.12
N ARG A 376 25.97 -16.44 1.57
CA ARG A 376 27.07 -16.23 0.60
C ARG A 376 26.56 -15.67 -0.74
N ALA A 377 25.45 -16.19 -1.25
CA ALA A 377 24.85 -15.64 -2.47
C ALA A 377 24.40 -14.22 -2.24
N LEU A 378 23.81 -13.92 -1.08
CA LEU A 378 23.38 -12.59 -0.70
C LEU A 378 24.57 -11.62 -0.63
N ALA A 379 25.67 -12.00 0.00
CA ALA A 379 26.90 -11.20 0.01
C ALA A 379 27.46 -10.94 -1.41
N GLY A 380 27.47 -11.96 -2.26
CA GLY A 380 27.84 -11.82 -3.67
C GLY A 380 26.95 -10.84 -4.43
N ALA A 381 25.65 -10.90 -4.20
CA ALA A 381 24.66 -9.99 -4.81
C ALA A 381 24.82 -8.55 -4.32
N LEU A 382 25.14 -8.34 -3.04
CA LEU A 382 25.44 -7.01 -2.49
C LEU A 382 26.67 -6.39 -3.17
N ARG A 383 27.76 -7.17 -3.36
CA ARG A 383 28.93 -6.71 -4.13
C ARG A 383 28.57 -6.39 -5.58
N GLN A 384 27.77 -7.27 -6.22
CA GLN A 384 27.33 -7.09 -7.62
C GLN A 384 26.46 -5.84 -7.78
N SER A 385 25.60 -5.53 -6.83
CA SER A 385 24.66 -4.39 -6.89
C SER A 385 25.38 -3.04 -6.94
N ARG A 386 26.62 -2.96 -6.48
CA ARG A 386 27.46 -1.76 -6.45
C ARG A 386 28.25 -1.52 -7.76
N ARG A 387 28.27 -2.49 -8.65
CA ARG A 387 29.00 -2.36 -9.93
C ARG A 387 28.20 -1.47 -10.87
N LEU A 388 28.90 -0.49 -11.47
CA LEU A 388 28.38 0.37 -12.51
C LEU A 388 28.76 -0.22 -13.88
N ASP A 389 28.09 -1.28 -14.26
CA ASP A 389 28.30 -2.00 -15.52
C ASP A 389 27.06 -1.92 -16.44
N PRO A 390 27.15 -2.33 -17.71
CA PRO A 390 26.00 -2.34 -18.61
C PRO A 390 24.80 -3.15 -18.11
N ALA A 391 25.05 -4.19 -17.28
CA ALA A 391 23.96 -4.97 -16.68
C ALA A 391 23.22 -4.16 -15.60
N ALA A 392 23.94 -3.35 -14.81
CA ALA A 392 23.32 -2.44 -13.84
C ALA A 392 22.41 -1.41 -14.52
N HIS A 393 22.84 -0.83 -15.63
CA HIS A 393 22.02 0.08 -16.42
C HIS A 393 20.76 -0.59 -16.97
N ARG A 394 20.89 -1.82 -17.48
CA ARG A 394 19.72 -2.59 -17.96
C ARG A 394 18.75 -2.90 -16.82
N ARG A 395 19.23 -3.34 -15.65
CA ARG A 395 18.37 -3.58 -14.47
C ARG A 395 17.63 -2.32 -14.04
N ARG A 396 18.32 -1.18 -13.98
CA ARG A 396 17.71 0.11 -13.65
C ARG A 396 16.62 0.49 -14.66
N ALA A 397 16.88 0.38 -15.94
CA ALA A 397 15.90 0.68 -16.99
C ALA A 397 14.66 -0.23 -16.92
N ALA A 398 14.88 -1.53 -16.70
CA ALA A 398 13.80 -2.51 -16.50
C ALA A 398 12.96 -2.16 -15.25
N GLY A 399 13.59 -1.80 -14.15
CA GLY A 399 12.92 -1.42 -12.91
C GLY A 399 12.03 -0.18 -13.05
N LEU A 400 12.53 0.85 -13.71
CA LEU A 400 11.76 2.06 -14.03
C LEU A 400 10.58 1.75 -14.97
N ALA A 401 10.72 0.79 -15.88
CA ALA A 401 9.63 0.36 -16.76
C ALA A 401 8.54 -0.38 -15.96
N VAL A 402 8.93 -1.30 -15.07
CA VAL A 402 8.00 -2.00 -14.16
C VAL A 402 7.26 -0.98 -13.29
N ALA A 403 7.96 -0.04 -12.67
CA ALA A 403 7.33 0.97 -11.83
C ALA A 403 6.30 1.79 -12.60
N ARG A 404 6.60 2.24 -13.82
CA ARG A 404 5.66 3.02 -14.65
C ARG A 404 4.34 2.29 -14.95
N SER A 405 4.36 0.96 -15.05
CA SER A 405 3.13 0.18 -15.28
C SER A 405 2.28 -0.01 -14.02
N HIS A 406 2.84 0.25 -12.83
CA HIS A 406 2.18 0.07 -11.54
C HIS A 406 1.76 1.42 -10.97
N THR A 407 0.52 1.83 -11.23
CA THR A 407 -0.07 3.07 -10.69
C THR A 407 -1.23 2.78 -9.76
N TRP A 408 -1.49 3.67 -8.82
CA TRP A 408 -2.68 3.56 -7.96
C TRP A 408 -3.98 3.75 -8.73
N GLU A 409 -3.94 4.47 -9.84
CA GLU A 409 -5.07 4.62 -10.77
C GLU A 409 -5.41 3.28 -11.45
N ALA A 410 -4.40 2.53 -11.90
CA ALA A 410 -4.58 1.18 -12.45
C ALA A 410 -5.11 0.20 -11.37
N CYS A 411 -4.57 0.29 -10.16
CA CYS A 411 -5.06 -0.47 -9.01
C CYS A 411 -6.54 -0.17 -8.74
N ALA A 412 -6.92 1.11 -8.67
CA ALA A 412 -8.33 1.51 -8.51
C ALA A 412 -9.22 1.01 -9.65
N ALA A 413 -8.76 1.06 -10.89
CA ALA A 413 -9.50 0.55 -12.04
C ALA A 413 -9.75 -0.96 -11.95
N GLY A 414 -8.76 -1.74 -11.53
CA GLY A 414 -8.91 -3.17 -11.27
C GLY A 414 -9.94 -3.47 -10.16
N HIS A 415 -9.95 -2.67 -9.09
CA HIS A 415 -10.95 -2.78 -8.03
C HIS A 415 -12.35 -2.43 -8.52
N MET A 416 -12.48 -1.42 -9.38
CA MET A 416 -13.78 -1.07 -9.98
C MET A 416 -14.35 -2.23 -10.80
N ALA A 417 -13.52 -2.99 -11.52
CA ALA A 417 -13.97 -4.19 -12.24
C ALA A 417 -14.52 -5.23 -11.25
N ALA A 418 -13.83 -5.46 -10.12
CA ALA A 418 -14.32 -6.36 -9.07
C ALA A 418 -15.62 -5.88 -8.42
N TYR A 419 -15.77 -4.56 -8.19
CA TYR A 419 -16.97 -3.99 -7.60
C TYR A 419 -18.16 -4.10 -8.54
N ARG A 420 -18.00 -3.76 -9.83
CA ARG A 420 -19.05 -3.89 -10.84
C ARG A 420 -19.51 -5.34 -10.98
N TYR A 421 -18.56 -6.26 -11.05
CA TYR A 421 -18.89 -7.68 -11.06
C TYR A 421 -19.69 -8.10 -9.80
N ALA A 422 -19.24 -7.69 -8.61
CA ALA A 422 -19.92 -8.01 -7.34
C ALA A 422 -21.34 -7.42 -7.29
N ALA A 423 -21.52 -6.22 -7.82
CA ALA A 423 -22.84 -5.56 -7.91
C ALA A 423 -23.76 -6.14 -8.99
N GLY A 424 -23.28 -7.11 -9.80
CA GLY A 424 -24.07 -7.70 -10.88
C GLY A 424 -24.19 -6.85 -12.15
N TRP A 425 -23.31 -5.84 -12.32
CA TRP A 425 -23.26 -5.04 -13.54
C TRP A 425 -22.82 -5.91 -14.72
N ARG A 426 -23.51 -5.80 -15.85
CA ARG A 426 -23.14 -6.44 -17.10
C ARG A 426 -22.45 -5.43 -18.01
N ASP A 427 -21.48 -5.90 -18.82
CA ASP A 427 -20.89 -5.07 -19.87
C ASP A 427 -22.01 -4.66 -20.83
N GLY A 428 -22.33 -3.36 -20.85
CA GLY A 428 -23.46 -2.77 -21.59
C GLY A 428 -24.37 -1.87 -20.76
N ASP A 429 -24.36 -1.98 -19.43
CA ASP A 429 -25.20 -1.16 -18.55
C ASP A 429 -24.74 0.31 -18.44
N GLY A 430 -23.61 0.67 -19.07
CA GLY A 430 -23.03 2.02 -19.04
C GLY A 430 -23.14 2.84 -20.31
N ASP A 431 -23.56 2.24 -21.43
CA ASP A 431 -23.73 2.97 -22.69
C ASP A 431 -25.24 3.25 -22.92
N GLY A 432 -25.65 4.46 -22.54
CA GLY A 432 -27.02 4.93 -22.69
C GLY A 432 -27.50 5.15 -24.14
N SER A 433 -27.02 4.34 -25.09
CA SER A 433 -27.57 4.25 -26.42
C SER A 433 -28.84 3.36 -26.38
N GLY A 434 -29.98 3.97 -26.04
CA GLY A 434 -31.29 3.36 -26.18
C GLY A 434 -31.54 2.98 -27.62
N GLU A 435 -31.21 1.76 -28.01
CA GLU A 435 -31.83 1.13 -29.18
C GLU A 435 -33.31 0.88 -28.86
N GLN A 436 -34.16 1.78 -29.33
CA GLN A 436 -35.57 1.53 -29.47
C GLN A 436 -35.72 0.27 -30.34
N ARG A 437 -36.18 -0.83 -29.74
CA ARG A 437 -36.66 -1.99 -30.52
C ARG A 437 -37.86 -1.48 -31.38
N PRO A 438 -37.83 -1.64 -32.71
CA PRO A 438 -39.01 -1.42 -33.52
C PRO A 438 -40.05 -2.47 -33.14
N GLY A 439 -41.26 -1.98 -32.81
CA GLY A 439 -42.43 -2.84 -32.58
C GLY A 439 -42.78 -3.60 -33.84
N GLY A 440 -43.06 -4.86 -33.67
CA GLY A 440 -43.73 -5.78 -34.58
C GLY A 440 -44.75 -6.58 -33.80
#